data_697bb6664cbc578ad5bd15c83b184468
#
_entry.id   697bb6664cbc578ad5bd15c83b184468
#
_cell.length_a   1.000
_cell.length_b   1.000
_cell.length_c   1.000
_cell.angle_alpha   90.00
_cell.angle_beta   90.00
_cell.angle_gamma   90.00
#
_symmetry.space_group_name_H-M   'P 1'
#
loop_
_entity.id
_entity.type
_entity.pdbx_description
1 polymer ?
#
loop_
_entity_poly.entity_id
_entity_poly.type
_entity_poly.pdbx_seq_one_letter_code
_entity_poly.pdbx_strand_id
1 'polypeptide(L)'
;MSDQIIDAAQARSVQANAAKAQVLFGWIIQHDPPEHPGKYVARFATAHPTIYIMLADTLAELQAMLPPGLARSPRQPVDPPEIVEIWFSKQARRRIW
;
A
#
# COMPACT_ATOMS: atom_id res chain seq x y z
N MET A 1 12.87 12.65 5.94
CA MET A 1 11.80 12.23 6.83
C MET A 1 11.74 10.73 6.92
N SER A 2 11.62 10.20 8.12
CA SER A 2 11.66 8.75 8.32
C SER A 2 10.29 8.12 8.10
N ASP A 3 10.27 6.93 7.49
CA ASP A 3 9.06 6.14 7.39
C ASP A 3 8.66 5.65 8.78
N GLN A 4 7.36 5.53 9.00
CA GLN A 4 6.83 4.93 10.21
C GLN A 4 6.34 3.51 9.90
N ILE A 5 6.94 2.52 10.56
CA ILE A 5 6.55 1.13 10.38
C ILE A 5 5.32 0.86 11.23
N ILE A 6 4.27 0.38 10.61
CA ILE A 6 3.00 0.08 11.28
C ILE A 6 2.65 -1.39 11.11
N ASP A 7 1.79 -1.90 12.00
CA ASP A 7 1.31 -3.27 11.90
C ASP A 7 -0.05 -3.33 11.17
N ALA A 8 -0.58 -4.54 11.02
CA ALA A 8 -1.83 -4.74 10.30
C ALA A 8 -3.01 -4.01 10.93
N ALA A 9 -3.06 -3.94 12.26
CA ALA A 9 -4.14 -3.24 12.96
C ALA A 9 -4.05 -1.73 12.71
N GLN A 10 -2.85 -1.18 12.77
CA GLN A 10 -2.63 0.24 12.49
C GLN A 10 -2.92 0.56 11.03
N ALA A 11 -2.59 -0.35 10.12
CA ALA A 11 -2.90 -0.17 8.70
C ALA A 11 -4.40 -0.07 8.48
N ARG A 12 -5.20 -0.88 9.17
CA ARG A 12 -6.66 -0.79 9.08
C ARG A 12 -7.16 0.57 9.55
N SER A 13 -6.59 1.10 10.62
CA SER A 13 -6.97 2.42 11.13
C SER A 13 -6.60 3.54 10.16
N VAL A 14 -5.41 3.49 9.59
CA VAL A 14 -4.96 4.48 8.62
C VAL A 14 -5.88 4.47 7.40
N GLN A 15 -6.19 3.29 6.89
CA GLN A 15 -7.06 3.15 5.73
C GLN A 15 -8.49 3.61 6.05
N ALA A 16 -9.01 3.26 7.23
CA ALA A 16 -10.36 3.66 7.63
C ALA A 16 -10.49 5.19 7.71
N ASN A 17 -9.46 5.86 8.20
CA ASN A 17 -9.45 7.33 8.25
C ASN A 17 -9.49 7.94 6.86
N ALA A 18 -8.72 7.39 5.92
CA ALA A 18 -8.74 7.85 4.53
C ALA A 18 -10.10 7.62 3.89
N ALA A 19 -10.72 6.47 4.15
CA ALA A 19 -12.04 6.14 3.63
C ALA A 19 -13.10 7.11 4.19
N LYS A 20 -13.04 7.44 5.47
CA LYS A 20 -13.96 8.41 6.09
C LYS A 20 -13.81 9.79 5.46
N ALA A 21 -12.58 10.18 5.15
CA ALA A 21 -12.31 11.46 4.52
C ALA A 21 -12.65 11.46 3.03
N GLN A 22 -13.07 10.32 2.50
CA GLN A 22 -13.43 10.16 1.08
C GLN A 22 -12.28 10.50 0.12
N VAL A 23 -11.05 10.25 0.55
CA VAL A 23 -9.90 10.40 -0.34
C VAL A 23 -9.55 9.06 -0.97
N LEU A 24 -9.06 9.11 -2.19
CA LEU A 24 -8.56 7.91 -2.86
C LEU A 24 -7.28 7.46 -2.18
N PHE A 25 -7.09 6.16 -2.05
CA PHE A 25 -5.92 5.61 -1.39
C PHE A 25 -5.52 4.28 -2.00
N GLY A 26 -4.30 3.88 -1.71
CA GLY A 26 -3.80 2.59 -2.12
C GLY A 26 -2.56 2.21 -1.34
N TRP A 27 -2.13 0.97 -1.55
CA TRP A 27 -0.91 0.43 -0.97
C TRP A 27 -0.01 0.01 -2.12
N ILE A 28 1.18 0.58 -2.17
CA ILE A 28 2.18 0.27 -3.19
C ILE A 28 3.12 -0.77 -2.61
N ILE A 29 3.17 -1.94 -3.23
CA ILE A 29 4.02 -3.05 -2.78
C ILE A 29 5.35 -2.97 -3.52
N GLN A 30 6.44 -2.88 -2.75
CA GLN A 30 7.81 -2.84 -3.27
C GLN A 30 8.59 -4.02 -2.75
N HIS A 31 9.61 -4.44 -3.50
CA HIS A 31 10.55 -5.47 -3.06
C HIS A 31 11.96 -4.92 -3.06
N ASP A 32 12.66 -5.11 -1.96
CA ASP A 32 14.07 -4.74 -1.84
C ASP A 32 14.33 -3.26 -2.13
N PRO A 33 13.55 -2.33 -1.54
CA PRO A 33 13.87 -0.92 -1.70
C PRO A 33 15.15 -0.58 -0.95
N PRO A 34 15.87 0.47 -1.34
CA PRO A 34 17.15 0.82 -0.69
C PRO A 34 17.05 0.99 0.82
N GLU A 35 15.93 1.52 1.33
CA GLU A 35 15.75 1.78 2.76
C GLU A 35 15.48 0.52 3.56
N HIS A 36 15.02 -0.56 2.91
CA HIS A 36 14.67 -1.82 3.57
C HIS A 36 15.12 -3.00 2.70
N PRO A 37 16.45 -3.23 2.61
CA PRO A 37 16.99 -4.28 1.73
C PRO A 37 16.44 -5.65 2.05
N GLY A 38 16.09 -6.41 1.02
CA GLY A 38 15.62 -7.78 1.15
C GLY A 38 14.19 -7.93 1.66
N LYS A 39 13.50 -6.83 1.93
CA LYS A 39 12.13 -6.87 2.48
C LYS A 39 11.10 -6.53 1.42
N TYR A 40 9.87 -7.01 1.67
CA TYR A 40 8.69 -6.53 0.96
C TYR A 40 8.08 -5.41 1.79
N VAL A 41 7.74 -4.31 1.13
CA VAL A 41 7.24 -3.09 1.79
C VAL A 41 5.90 -2.70 1.17
N ALA A 42 4.91 -2.45 2.01
CA ALA A 42 3.63 -1.88 1.58
C ALA A 42 3.60 -0.43 2.04
N ARG A 43 3.62 0.50 1.10
CA ARG A 43 3.57 1.94 1.41
C ARG A 43 2.18 2.47 1.15
N PHE A 44 1.59 3.10 2.16
CA PHE A 44 0.29 3.74 2.03
C PHE A 44 0.44 5.06 1.26
N ALA A 45 -0.44 5.27 0.30
CA ALA A 45 -0.44 6.49 -0.50
C ALA A 45 -1.87 6.98 -0.73
N THR A 46 -2.01 8.28 -0.75
CA THR A 46 -3.24 8.97 -1.17
C THR A 46 -2.89 9.75 -2.42
N ALA A 47 -3.38 10.98 -2.57
CA ALA A 47 -2.91 11.85 -3.64
C ALA A 47 -1.41 12.15 -3.50
N HIS A 48 -0.87 11.96 -2.27
CA HIS A 48 0.53 12.17 -1.96
C HIS A 48 1.08 10.95 -1.23
N PRO A 49 2.40 10.67 -1.33
CA PRO A 49 3.01 9.63 -0.52
C PRO A 49 2.86 9.94 0.97
N THR A 50 2.75 8.89 1.78
CA THR A 50 2.70 9.04 3.23
C THR A 50 3.92 8.39 3.86
N ILE A 51 4.07 8.58 5.19
CA ILE A 51 5.18 7.96 5.93
C ILE A 51 4.86 6.54 6.39
N TYR A 52 3.62 6.07 6.20
CA TYR A 52 3.20 4.77 6.76
C TYR A 52 3.59 3.62 5.86
N ILE A 53 4.31 2.66 6.42
CA ILE A 53 4.70 1.46 5.69
C ILE A 53 4.51 0.22 6.57
N MET A 54 4.28 -0.93 5.91
CA MET A 54 4.35 -2.24 6.55
C MET A 54 5.50 -3.02 5.93
N LEU A 55 6.15 -3.87 6.72
CA LEU A 55 7.25 -4.71 6.27
C LEU A 55 6.92 -6.17 6.47
N ALA A 56 7.39 -7.02 5.56
CA ALA A 56 7.32 -8.47 5.71
C ALA A 56 8.47 -9.13 4.96
N ASP A 57 8.77 -10.37 5.33
CA ASP A 57 9.84 -11.12 4.68
C ASP A 57 9.39 -11.75 3.37
N THR A 58 8.09 -11.99 3.21
CA THR A 58 7.54 -12.57 1.99
C THR A 58 6.35 -11.76 1.50
N LEU A 59 6.09 -11.87 0.20
CA LEU A 59 4.94 -11.19 -0.40
C LEU A 59 3.62 -11.72 0.19
N ALA A 60 3.53 -13.03 0.40
CA ALA A 60 2.32 -13.62 0.95
C ALA A 60 2.01 -13.08 2.35
N GLU A 61 3.02 -12.94 3.19
CA GLU A 61 2.85 -12.36 4.53
C GLU A 61 2.35 -10.92 4.44
N LEU A 62 2.94 -10.13 3.55
CA LEU A 62 2.56 -8.73 3.39
C LEU A 62 1.13 -8.61 2.89
N GLN A 63 0.75 -9.44 1.92
CA GLN A 63 -0.63 -9.44 1.40
C GLN A 63 -1.63 -9.78 2.49
N ALA A 64 -1.28 -10.69 3.39
CA ALA A 64 -2.15 -11.06 4.50
C ALA A 64 -2.32 -9.92 5.51
N MET A 65 -1.39 -8.98 5.56
CA MET A 65 -1.47 -7.82 6.44
C MET A 65 -2.31 -6.68 5.88
N LEU A 66 -2.58 -6.69 4.58
CA LEU A 66 -3.34 -5.60 3.95
C LEU A 66 -4.78 -5.56 4.45
N PRO A 67 -5.32 -4.35 4.70
CA PRO A 67 -6.72 -4.22 5.09
C PRO A 67 -7.67 -4.70 3.98
N PRO A 68 -8.90 -5.07 4.34
CA PRO A 68 -9.90 -5.47 3.35
C PRO A 68 -10.38 -4.28 2.51
N GLY A 69 -11.11 -4.57 1.44
CA GLY A 69 -11.72 -3.53 0.61
C GLY A 69 -10.84 -3.00 -0.49
N LEU A 70 -9.80 -3.74 -0.85
CA LEU A 70 -8.85 -3.33 -1.88
C LEU A 70 -8.98 -4.19 -3.14
N ALA A 71 -8.66 -3.59 -4.28
CA ALA A 71 -8.56 -4.29 -5.55
C ALA A 71 -7.10 -4.28 -6.01
N ARG A 72 -6.61 -5.44 -6.41
CA ARG A 72 -5.23 -5.59 -6.84
C ARG A 72 -5.06 -5.13 -8.28
N SER A 73 -3.98 -4.40 -8.52
CA SER A 73 -3.54 -4.05 -9.86
C SER A 73 -2.11 -4.56 -10.04
N PRO A 74 -1.85 -5.40 -11.05
CA PRO A 74 -0.50 -5.89 -11.29
C PRO A 74 0.42 -4.77 -11.75
N ARG A 75 1.73 -5.02 -11.65
CA ARG A 75 2.74 -4.08 -12.08
C ARG A 75 2.57 -3.74 -13.56
N GLN A 76 2.69 -2.45 -13.88
CA GLN A 76 2.67 -1.96 -15.25
C GLN A 76 4.12 -1.82 -15.76
N PRO A 77 4.34 -1.92 -17.09
CA PRO A 77 5.70 -1.79 -17.62
C PRO A 77 6.39 -0.45 -17.30
N VAL A 78 5.61 0.60 -17.08
CA VAL A 78 6.14 1.92 -16.77
C VAL A 78 6.51 2.10 -15.31
N ASP A 79 6.12 1.16 -14.44
CA ASP A 79 6.42 1.26 -13.01
C ASP A 79 7.92 1.02 -12.76
N PRO A 80 8.49 1.66 -11.72
CA PRO A 80 9.85 1.35 -11.30
C PRO A 80 10.04 -0.13 -11.01
N PRO A 81 11.25 -0.69 -11.23
CA PRO A 81 11.48 -2.13 -11.07
C PRO A 81 11.16 -2.69 -9.69
N GLU A 82 11.29 -1.89 -8.64
CA GLU A 82 11.02 -2.34 -7.27
C GLU A 82 9.54 -2.53 -6.98
N ILE A 83 8.65 -1.98 -7.80
CA ILE A 83 7.20 -2.14 -7.59
C ILE A 83 6.77 -3.52 -8.07
N VAL A 84 6.11 -4.25 -7.16
CA VAL A 84 5.61 -5.60 -7.44
C VAL A 84 4.16 -5.55 -7.86
N GLU A 85 3.34 -4.80 -7.11
CA GLU A 85 1.91 -4.65 -7.39
C GLU A 85 1.37 -3.45 -6.61
N ILE A 86 0.16 -3.02 -6.95
CA ILE A 86 -0.50 -1.91 -6.28
C ILE A 86 -1.91 -2.35 -5.93
N TRP A 87 -2.36 -2.02 -4.72
CA TRP A 87 -3.70 -2.32 -4.23
C TRP A 87 -4.45 -1.03 -4.03
N PHE A 88 -5.59 -0.90 -4.69
CA PHE A 88 -6.39 0.33 -4.69
C PHE A 88 -7.67 0.19 -3.91
N SER A 89 -8.19 1.31 -3.44
CA SER A 89 -9.53 1.42 -2.91
C SER A 89 -10.55 1.00 -3.97
N LYS A 90 -11.43 0.08 -3.63
CA LYS A 90 -12.52 -0.32 -4.53
C LYS A 90 -13.49 0.80 -4.79
N GLN A 91 -13.65 1.72 -3.85
CA GLN A 91 -14.54 2.87 -4.01
C GLN A 91 -14.14 3.76 -5.18
N ALA A 92 -12.84 3.91 -5.43
CA ALA A 92 -12.36 4.72 -6.54
C ALA A 92 -12.91 4.21 -7.87
N ARG A 93 -13.07 2.91 -8.02
CA ARG A 93 -13.55 2.30 -9.26
C ARG A 93 -15.03 2.54 -9.49
N ARG A 94 -15.79 2.76 -8.43
CA ARG A 94 -17.23 2.99 -8.53
C ARG A 94 -17.57 4.40 -8.92
N ARG A 95 -16.62 5.32 -8.82
CA ARG A 95 -16.87 6.73 -9.05
C ARG A 95 -16.49 7.21 -10.42
N ILE A 96 -16.19 6.30 -11.29
CA ILE A 96 -15.65 6.66 -12.59
C ILE A 96 -16.74 6.97 -13.61
N TRP A 97 -17.98 6.84 -13.29
CA TRP A 97 -18.98 7.10 -14.27
C TRP A 97 -19.84 8.31 -14.02
#